data_58f2d588aa4fed0b9b23372f791a61f8
#
_entry.id   58f2d588aa4fed0b9b23372f791a61f8
#
_cell.length_a   1.000
_cell.length_b   1.000
_cell.length_c   1.000
_cell.angle_alpha   90.00
_cell.angle_beta   90.00
_cell.angle_gamma   90.00
#
_symmetry.space_group_name_H-M   'P 1'
#
loop_
_entity.id
_entity.type
_entity.pdbx_description
1 polymer ?
#
loop_
_entity_poly.entity_id
_entity_poly.type
_entity_poly.pdbx_seq_one_letter_code
_entity_poly.pdbx_strand_id
1 'polypeptide(L)'
;MAIGVQTDMSTPALARFGSEEVCEQFLKPSISGDFVSCLGVSEPSAGSDVAAIKTHAVKDGDDYVINGSKMWITSGTQADWMCMLANTDNVAKNKHLNKSLICVPLKENGKRAKGVTINRKLKKMGMHSSDTAEIYFEDVRVPQSYLVGEEGKGFVYQMMQFQEERLYAAIANYTSCELAINQTIDYTRQRKTFGKPILDNQVVHFKLAELMTEVEALKALTWKGIDIHVNGGDCTKLASMSKLKSTRLARKVNDECLQYWGGMGFMDETPISRAYRDGRLGSIGGGSDEVMLGIISKYLDILPGKN
;
A
#
# COMPACT_ATOMS: atom_id res chain seq x y z
N MET A 1 8.25 -2.56 -1.06
CA MET A 1 6.80 -2.92 -0.92
C MET A 1 6.59 -3.98 0.17
N ALA A 2 7.20 -5.17 0.11
CA ALA A 2 6.95 -6.24 1.10
C ALA A 2 7.21 -5.81 2.56
N ILE A 3 8.32 -5.13 2.83
CA ILE A 3 8.62 -4.58 4.16
C ILE A 3 7.52 -3.61 4.61
N GLY A 4 7.13 -2.64 3.78
CA GLY A 4 6.08 -1.69 4.14
C GLY A 4 4.71 -2.34 4.36
N VAL A 5 4.40 -3.46 3.68
CA VAL A 5 3.19 -4.22 4.00
C VAL A 5 3.28 -4.84 5.38
N GLN A 6 4.45 -5.37 5.74
CA GLN A 6 4.70 -5.94 7.07
C GLN A 6 4.58 -4.89 8.18
N THR A 7 5.26 -3.74 8.03
CA THR A 7 5.44 -2.76 9.10
C THR A 7 4.33 -1.71 9.19
N ASP A 8 3.77 -1.31 8.04
CA ASP A 8 2.89 -0.13 7.95
C ASP A 8 1.46 -0.44 7.47
N MET A 9 1.17 -1.71 7.07
CA MET A 9 -0.15 -2.03 6.49
C MET A 9 -0.85 -3.19 7.20
N SER A 10 -0.18 -4.29 7.53
CA SER A 10 -0.83 -5.48 8.12
C SER A 10 -0.82 -5.51 9.64
N THR A 11 0.16 -4.89 10.29
CA THR A 11 0.36 -4.95 11.74
C THR A 11 -0.19 -3.75 12.55
N PRO A 12 -0.32 -2.51 12.01
CA PRO A 12 -0.72 -1.36 12.82
C PRO A 12 -2.11 -1.48 13.44
N ALA A 13 -3.07 -2.12 12.75
CA ALA A 13 -4.41 -2.35 13.31
C ALA A 13 -4.36 -3.23 14.57
N LEU A 14 -3.47 -4.24 14.59
CA LEU A 14 -3.30 -5.09 15.78
C LEU A 14 -2.70 -4.31 16.94
N ALA A 15 -1.71 -3.47 16.67
CA ALA A 15 -1.06 -2.64 17.69
C ALA A 15 -2.03 -1.66 18.36
N ARG A 16 -3.07 -1.21 17.64
CA ARG A 16 -4.04 -0.23 18.14
C ARG A 16 -5.29 -0.83 18.75
N PHE A 17 -5.78 -1.91 18.17
CA PHE A 17 -7.10 -2.45 18.44
C PHE A 17 -7.07 -3.94 18.81
N GLY A 18 -5.93 -4.62 18.67
CA GLY A 18 -5.80 -6.04 19.00
C GLY A 18 -5.94 -6.31 20.48
N SER A 19 -6.54 -7.46 20.83
CA SER A 19 -6.48 -8.01 22.17
C SER A 19 -5.07 -8.45 22.51
N GLU A 20 -4.79 -8.69 23.80
CA GLU A 20 -3.51 -9.24 24.25
C GLU A 20 -3.19 -10.57 23.53
N GLU A 21 -4.18 -11.45 23.41
CA GLU A 21 -4.05 -12.72 22.69
C GLU A 21 -3.66 -12.52 21.23
N VAL A 22 -4.35 -11.63 20.48
CA VAL A 22 -4.02 -11.31 19.08
C VAL A 22 -2.62 -10.72 18.96
N CYS A 23 -2.24 -9.84 19.88
CA CYS A 23 -0.91 -9.22 19.88
C CYS A 23 0.20 -10.24 20.14
N GLU A 24 0.04 -11.12 21.13
CA GLU A 24 1.04 -12.17 21.43
C GLU A 24 1.15 -13.18 20.28
N GLN A 25 0.02 -13.56 19.68
CA GLN A 25 -0.01 -14.63 18.69
C GLN A 25 0.41 -14.16 17.27
N PHE A 26 0.09 -12.93 16.87
CA PHE A 26 0.32 -12.45 15.52
C PHE A 26 1.25 -11.25 15.43
N LEU A 27 1.09 -10.25 16.31
CA LEU A 27 1.87 -9.01 16.23
C LEU A 27 3.32 -9.22 16.66
N LYS A 28 3.53 -9.83 17.82
CA LYS A 28 4.87 -10.03 18.39
C LYS A 28 5.78 -10.85 17.48
N PRO A 29 5.36 -12.02 16.94
CA PRO A 29 6.18 -12.76 15.96
C PRO A 29 6.38 -11.99 14.64
N SER A 30 5.47 -11.10 14.28
CA SER A 30 5.63 -10.26 13.09
C SER A 30 6.64 -9.14 13.29
N ILE A 31 6.76 -8.60 14.51
CA ILE A 31 7.77 -7.59 14.87
C ILE A 31 9.17 -8.22 14.93
N SER A 32 9.29 -9.43 15.51
CA SER A 32 10.58 -10.16 15.57
C SER A 32 11.04 -10.68 14.20
N GLY A 33 10.13 -10.77 13.23
CA GLY A 33 10.42 -11.28 11.88
C GLY A 33 10.24 -12.81 11.75
N ASP A 34 9.72 -13.48 12.79
CA ASP A 34 9.39 -14.90 12.76
C ASP A 34 8.19 -15.19 11.86
N PHE A 35 7.25 -14.25 11.76
CA PHE A 35 6.09 -14.32 10.88
C PHE A 35 6.11 -13.25 9.81
N VAL A 36 5.78 -13.65 8.58
CA VAL A 36 5.44 -12.76 7.48
C VAL A 36 3.94 -12.55 7.47
N SER A 37 3.51 -11.30 7.48
CA SER A 37 2.11 -10.93 7.40
C SER A 37 1.72 -10.33 6.05
N CYS A 38 0.43 -10.36 5.74
CA CYS A 38 -0.13 -9.66 4.60
C CYS A 38 -1.46 -9.00 4.95
N LEU A 39 -1.87 -8.02 4.11
CA LEU A 39 -3.14 -7.31 4.25
C LEU A 39 -4.14 -7.82 3.21
N GLY A 40 -5.31 -8.25 3.64
CA GLY A 40 -6.37 -8.80 2.79
C GLY A 40 -7.61 -7.90 2.73
N VAL A 41 -7.57 -6.85 1.88
CA VAL A 41 -8.71 -5.94 1.65
C VAL A 41 -9.30 -6.14 0.26
N SER A 42 -8.50 -5.92 -0.78
CA SER A 42 -8.98 -5.92 -2.18
C SER A 42 -9.44 -7.29 -2.65
N GLU A 43 -10.46 -7.29 -3.51
CA GLU A 43 -11.02 -8.47 -4.17
C GLU A 43 -11.07 -8.26 -5.69
N PRO A 44 -11.24 -9.31 -6.51
CA PRO A 44 -11.33 -9.15 -7.96
C PRO A 44 -12.38 -8.13 -8.41
N SER A 45 -13.48 -8.00 -7.66
CA SER A 45 -14.59 -7.09 -7.96
C SER A 45 -14.62 -5.81 -7.10
N ALA A 46 -13.71 -5.65 -6.13
CA ALA A 46 -13.73 -4.56 -5.15
C ALA A 46 -12.31 -4.09 -4.80
N GLY A 47 -11.85 -3.05 -5.48
CA GLY A 47 -10.58 -2.37 -5.21
C GLY A 47 -10.81 -0.99 -4.61
N SER A 48 -11.16 0.01 -5.44
CA SER A 48 -11.45 1.38 -4.98
C SER A 48 -12.69 1.46 -4.10
N ASP A 49 -13.71 0.68 -4.38
CA ASP A 49 -14.91 0.53 -3.53
C ASP A 49 -14.71 -0.60 -2.51
N VAL A 50 -13.99 -0.29 -1.44
CA VAL A 50 -13.75 -1.24 -0.33
C VAL A 50 -15.05 -1.66 0.36
N ALA A 51 -16.10 -0.82 0.32
CA ALA A 51 -17.38 -1.17 0.91
C ALA A 51 -18.10 -2.32 0.18
N ALA A 52 -17.74 -2.58 -1.08
CA ALA A 52 -18.34 -3.60 -1.93
C ALA A 52 -17.68 -4.98 -1.87
N ILE A 53 -16.75 -5.23 -0.93
CA ILE A 53 -16.14 -6.56 -0.74
C ILE A 53 -17.21 -7.61 -0.44
N LYS A 54 -16.95 -8.85 -0.89
CA LYS A 54 -17.89 -9.98 -0.77
C LYS A 54 -17.41 -11.07 0.17
N THR A 55 -16.11 -11.15 0.45
CA THR A 55 -15.58 -12.09 1.45
C THR A 55 -16.35 -11.91 2.75
N HIS A 56 -16.84 -13.00 3.31
CA HIS A 56 -17.63 -13.00 4.52
C HIS A 56 -17.08 -13.99 5.54
N ALA A 57 -17.35 -13.71 6.81
CA ALA A 57 -17.00 -14.51 7.95
C ALA A 57 -18.27 -14.68 8.80
N VAL A 58 -18.82 -15.89 8.83
CA VAL A 58 -20.06 -16.20 9.54
C VAL A 58 -19.71 -16.92 10.84
N LYS A 59 -20.34 -16.52 11.94
CA LYS A 59 -20.19 -17.23 13.23
C LYS A 59 -20.78 -18.63 13.18
N ASP A 60 -20.01 -19.60 13.67
CA ASP A 60 -20.42 -20.99 13.84
C ASP A 60 -19.73 -21.57 15.08
N GLY A 61 -20.49 -21.70 16.18
CA GLY A 61 -19.95 -21.99 17.52
C GLY A 61 -19.00 -20.88 17.98
N ASP A 62 -17.81 -21.24 18.40
CA ASP A 62 -16.75 -20.31 18.85
C ASP A 62 -15.87 -19.79 17.71
N ASP A 63 -16.18 -20.15 16.46
CA ASP A 63 -15.40 -19.80 15.28
C ASP A 63 -16.12 -18.81 14.36
N TYR A 64 -15.33 -18.16 13.50
CA TYR A 64 -15.77 -17.64 12.19
C TYR A 64 -15.47 -18.66 11.11
N VAL A 65 -16.43 -18.88 10.21
CA VAL A 65 -16.26 -19.63 8.95
C VAL A 65 -16.14 -18.61 7.80
N ILE A 66 -14.98 -18.59 7.15
CA ILE A 66 -14.61 -17.57 6.16
C ILE A 66 -14.69 -18.17 4.77
N ASN A 67 -15.41 -17.47 3.88
CA ASN A 67 -15.53 -17.79 2.46
C ASN A 67 -15.34 -16.54 1.59
N GLY A 68 -14.60 -16.69 0.48
CA GLY A 68 -14.37 -15.61 -0.46
C GLY A 68 -13.01 -15.66 -1.13
N SER A 69 -12.56 -14.50 -1.61
CA SER A 69 -11.25 -14.40 -2.25
C SER A 69 -10.64 -13.01 -2.06
N LYS A 70 -9.31 -12.96 -2.04
CA LYS A 70 -8.54 -11.71 -1.99
C LYS A 70 -7.57 -11.63 -3.14
N MET A 71 -7.41 -10.43 -3.71
CA MET A 71 -6.64 -10.19 -4.93
C MET A 71 -5.56 -9.13 -4.70
N TRP A 72 -4.46 -9.26 -5.42
CA TRP A 72 -3.28 -8.39 -5.35
C TRP A 72 -2.61 -8.35 -3.98
N ILE A 73 -2.59 -9.49 -3.29
CA ILE A 73 -2.07 -9.60 -1.93
C ILE A 73 -0.55 -9.68 -1.96
N THR A 74 0.11 -8.60 -1.57
CA THR A 74 1.57 -8.57 -1.41
C THR A 74 1.98 -9.48 -0.27
N SER A 75 3.07 -10.22 -0.46
CA SER A 75 3.57 -11.28 0.43
C SER A 75 2.65 -12.50 0.55
N GLY A 76 1.54 -12.56 -0.19
CA GLY A 76 0.51 -13.59 -0.03
C GLY A 76 0.97 -15.02 -0.32
N THR A 77 2.05 -15.23 -1.11
CA THR A 77 2.57 -16.59 -1.33
C THR A 77 3.40 -17.10 -0.16
N GLN A 78 3.97 -16.21 0.64
CA GLN A 78 4.88 -16.56 1.75
C GLN A 78 4.31 -16.21 3.14
N ALA A 79 3.27 -15.40 3.23
CA ALA A 79 2.70 -14.97 4.49
C ALA A 79 2.24 -16.14 5.37
N ASP A 80 2.46 -15.97 6.67
CA ASP A 80 2.03 -16.90 7.71
C ASP A 80 0.60 -16.59 8.14
N TRP A 81 0.21 -15.31 8.14
CA TRP A 81 -1.14 -14.87 8.44
C TRP A 81 -1.53 -13.62 7.63
N MET A 82 -2.83 -13.34 7.62
CA MET A 82 -3.43 -12.20 6.92
C MET A 82 -4.28 -11.36 7.88
N CYS A 83 -4.07 -10.05 7.91
CA CYS A 83 -5.04 -9.11 8.45
C CYS A 83 -6.15 -8.94 7.40
N MET A 84 -7.29 -9.58 7.60
CA MET A 84 -8.37 -9.68 6.63
C MET A 84 -9.54 -8.78 6.98
N LEU A 85 -9.98 -7.96 6.04
CA LEU A 85 -11.28 -7.28 6.11
C LEU A 85 -12.35 -8.20 5.49
N ALA A 86 -13.35 -8.59 6.27
CA ALA A 86 -14.46 -9.45 5.83
C ALA A 86 -15.81 -8.92 6.32
N ASN A 87 -16.89 -9.26 5.62
CA ASN A 87 -18.24 -8.99 6.09
C ASN A 87 -18.59 -9.97 7.22
N THR A 88 -18.96 -9.48 8.38
CA THR A 88 -19.40 -10.28 9.54
C THR A 88 -20.90 -10.16 9.81
N ASP A 89 -21.56 -9.15 9.24
CA ASP A 89 -22.99 -8.96 9.34
C ASP A 89 -23.60 -8.70 7.95
N ASN A 90 -24.32 -9.68 7.43
CA ASN A 90 -25.02 -9.60 6.14
C ASN A 90 -26.38 -8.88 6.20
N VAL A 91 -26.87 -8.57 7.41
CA VAL A 91 -28.19 -7.96 7.65
C VAL A 91 -28.09 -6.46 7.85
N ALA A 92 -26.93 -5.96 8.28
CA ALA A 92 -26.72 -4.54 8.54
C ALA A 92 -26.96 -3.69 7.28
N LYS A 93 -27.87 -2.73 7.39
CA LYS A 93 -28.18 -1.77 6.31
C LYS A 93 -26.99 -0.88 5.94
N ASN A 94 -26.11 -0.60 6.91
CA ASN A 94 -24.93 0.23 6.70
C ASN A 94 -23.71 -0.63 6.36
N LYS A 95 -23.31 -0.62 5.09
CA LYS A 95 -22.14 -1.37 4.58
C LYS A 95 -20.80 -0.95 5.18
N HIS A 96 -20.74 0.16 5.91
CA HIS A 96 -19.53 0.60 6.62
C HIS A 96 -19.45 0.05 8.05
N LEU A 97 -20.53 -0.53 8.58
CA LEU A 97 -20.62 -1.08 9.94
C LEU A 97 -20.88 -2.61 9.94
N ASN A 98 -20.66 -3.27 8.83
CA ASN A 98 -20.88 -4.70 8.69
C ASN A 98 -19.59 -5.49 8.41
N LYS A 99 -18.44 -4.86 8.58
CA LYS A 99 -17.14 -5.47 8.29
C LYS A 99 -16.25 -5.47 9.51
N SER A 100 -15.51 -6.54 9.66
CA SER A 100 -14.55 -6.72 10.76
C SER A 100 -13.16 -7.00 10.21
N LEU A 101 -12.13 -6.66 11.00
CA LEU A 101 -10.76 -7.11 10.76
C LEU A 101 -10.54 -8.40 11.55
N ILE A 102 -10.03 -9.43 10.88
CA ILE A 102 -9.79 -10.75 11.46
C ILE A 102 -8.37 -11.20 11.11
N CYS A 103 -7.62 -11.69 12.08
CA CYS A 103 -6.35 -12.37 11.84
C CYS A 103 -6.62 -13.78 11.33
N VAL A 104 -6.24 -14.05 10.08
CA VAL A 104 -6.46 -15.36 9.44
C VAL A 104 -5.12 -16.05 9.22
N PRO A 105 -4.81 -17.16 9.91
CA PRO A 105 -3.64 -17.99 9.63
C PRO A 105 -3.70 -18.47 8.17
N LEU A 106 -2.62 -18.27 7.44
CA LEU A 106 -2.44 -18.82 6.08
C LEU A 106 -1.60 -20.09 6.08
N LYS A 107 -0.89 -20.33 7.20
CA LYS A 107 -0.12 -21.55 7.45
C LYS A 107 -0.40 -22.08 8.83
N GLU A 108 -0.38 -23.40 8.95
CA GLU A 108 -0.43 -24.17 10.19
C GLU A 108 0.69 -25.20 10.17
N ASN A 109 1.54 -25.22 11.21
CA ASN A 109 2.69 -26.14 11.28
C ASN A 109 3.58 -26.11 10.01
N GLY A 110 3.80 -24.91 9.44
CA GLY A 110 4.61 -24.70 8.24
C GLY A 110 3.95 -25.14 6.93
N LYS A 111 2.72 -25.65 6.97
CA LYS A 111 1.93 -26.03 5.78
C LYS A 111 0.80 -25.04 5.55
N ARG A 112 0.25 -25.01 4.33
CA ARG A 112 -0.92 -24.20 4.02
C ARG A 112 -2.09 -24.61 4.91
N ALA A 113 -2.76 -23.62 5.53
CA ALA A 113 -3.93 -23.85 6.37
C ALA A 113 -5.08 -24.46 5.55
N LYS A 114 -5.90 -25.26 6.21
CA LYS A 114 -7.07 -25.93 5.56
C LYS A 114 -8.03 -24.88 5.00
N GLY A 115 -8.49 -25.09 3.77
CA GLY A 115 -9.41 -24.19 3.09
C GLY A 115 -8.73 -22.94 2.47
N VAL A 116 -7.44 -22.72 2.70
CA VAL A 116 -6.69 -21.62 2.07
C VAL A 116 -6.00 -22.11 0.81
N THR A 117 -6.32 -21.51 -0.32
CA THR A 117 -5.70 -21.83 -1.61
C THR A 117 -5.05 -20.62 -2.23
N ILE A 118 -3.75 -20.69 -2.53
CA ILE A 118 -3.08 -19.71 -3.39
C ILE A 118 -3.35 -20.10 -4.83
N ASN A 119 -4.27 -19.39 -5.49
CA ASN A 119 -4.63 -19.70 -6.88
C ASN A 119 -3.44 -19.49 -7.82
N ARG A 120 -2.78 -18.31 -7.68
CA ARG A 120 -1.59 -18.01 -8.48
C ARG A 120 -0.74 -16.89 -7.85
N LYS A 121 0.57 -16.97 -8.13
CA LYS A 121 1.48 -15.84 -8.00
C LYS A 121 1.32 -14.97 -9.25
N LEU A 122 0.97 -13.69 -9.05
CA LEU A 122 0.72 -12.76 -10.14
C LEU A 122 2.04 -12.26 -10.75
N LYS A 123 2.13 -12.26 -12.08
CA LYS A 123 3.21 -11.61 -12.83
C LYS A 123 2.91 -10.12 -12.91
N LYS A 124 3.87 -9.27 -12.58
CA LYS A 124 3.72 -7.81 -12.50
C LYS A 124 4.64 -7.10 -13.47
N MET A 125 4.30 -5.88 -13.84
CA MET A 125 5.15 -5.00 -14.64
C MET A 125 6.42 -4.60 -13.90
N GLY A 126 6.35 -4.42 -12.57
CA GLY A 126 7.44 -4.02 -11.69
C GLY A 126 7.37 -4.69 -10.33
N MET A 127 8.21 -4.24 -9.38
CA MET A 127 8.33 -4.79 -8.02
C MET A 127 8.52 -6.31 -8.02
N HIS A 128 9.41 -6.81 -8.89
CA HIS A 128 9.63 -8.23 -9.12
C HIS A 128 10.22 -8.95 -7.89
N SER A 129 10.88 -8.22 -7.00
CA SER A 129 11.43 -8.75 -5.74
C SER A 129 10.37 -9.04 -4.66
N SER A 130 9.14 -8.56 -4.83
CA SER A 130 8.01 -8.92 -3.97
C SER A 130 7.04 -9.83 -4.71
N ASP A 131 6.48 -10.82 -4.02
CA ASP A 131 5.39 -11.61 -4.56
C ASP A 131 4.04 -10.88 -4.40
N THR A 132 3.08 -11.30 -5.20
CA THR A 132 1.69 -10.83 -5.11
C THR A 132 0.80 -11.99 -5.49
N ALA A 133 -0.21 -12.29 -4.68
CA ALA A 133 -1.05 -13.47 -4.83
C ALA A 133 -2.52 -13.14 -5.03
N GLU A 134 -3.22 -14.09 -5.64
CA GLU A 134 -4.65 -14.28 -5.57
C GLU A 134 -4.92 -15.46 -4.65
N ILE A 135 -5.74 -15.26 -3.61
CA ILE A 135 -5.98 -16.23 -2.53
C ILE A 135 -7.47 -16.49 -2.39
N TYR A 136 -7.84 -17.74 -2.33
CA TYR A 136 -9.22 -18.22 -2.08
C TYR A 136 -9.33 -18.79 -0.67
N PHE A 137 -10.48 -18.60 -0.08
CA PHE A 137 -10.88 -19.09 1.24
C PHE A 137 -12.18 -19.89 1.08
N GLU A 138 -12.14 -21.15 1.48
CA GLU A 138 -13.25 -22.09 1.39
C GLU A 138 -13.41 -22.79 2.73
N ASP A 139 -14.45 -22.41 3.47
CA ASP A 139 -14.76 -22.88 4.82
C ASP A 139 -13.57 -22.79 5.79
N VAL A 140 -12.80 -21.71 5.69
CA VAL A 140 -11.65 -21.47 6.60
C VAL A 140 -12.20 -21.10 7.98
N ARG A 141 -11.87 -21.92 8.98
CA ARG A 141 -12.31 -21.72 10.38
C ARG A 141 -11.20 -21.03 11.17
N VAL A 142 -11.59 -19.97 11.88
CA VAL A 142 -10.70 -19.26 12.80
C VAL A 142 -11.46 -18.92 14.10
N PRO A 143 -10.82 -18.99 15.29
CA PRO A 143 -11.47 -18.60 16.53
C PRO A 143 -12.00 -17.16 16.48
N GLN A 144 -13.16 -16.91 17.11
CA GLN A 144 -13.70 -15.55 17.21
C GLN A 144 -12.77 -14.60 17.98
N SER A 145 -11.88 -15.13 18.83
CA SER A 145 -10.84 -14.36 19.53
C SER A 145 -9.80 -13.73 18.59
N TYR A 146 -9.72 -14.16 17.31
CA TYR A 146 -8.84 -13.56 16.30
C TYR A 146 -9.40 -12.27 15.69
N LEU A 147 -10.55 -11.80 16.17
CA LEU A 147 -11.13 -10.52 15.83
C LEU A 147 -10.21 -9.38 16.31
N VAL A 148 -9.95 -8.40 15.45
CA VAL A 148 -9.19 -7.20 15.79
C VAL A 148 -10.14 -6.09 16.18
N GLY A 149 -10.17 -5.74 17.47
CA GLY A 149 -11.06 -4.73 18.01
C GLY A 149 -12.54 -5.19 18.10
N GLU A 150 -13.46 -4.33 17.70
CA GLU A 150 -14.90 -4.59 17.80
C GLU A 150 -15.49 -5.08 16.47
N GLU A 151 -16.39 -6.04 16.54
CA GLU A 151 -17.13 -6.54 15.39
C GLU A 151 -17.91 -5.42 14.70
N GLY A 152 -17.90 -5.41 13.37
CA GLY A 152 -18.54 -4.38 12.55
C GLY A 152 -17.76 -3.09 12.40
N LYS A 153 -16.69 -2.86 13.17
CA LYS A 153 -15.86 -1.63 13.09
C LYS A 153 -14.63 -1.76 12.20
N GLY A 154 -14.38 -2.92 11.61
CA GLY A 154 -13.19 -3.17 10.78
C GLY A 154 -13.03 -2.22 9.60
N PHE A 155 -14.13 -1.79 8.97
CA PHE A 155 -14.07 -0.77 7.91
C PHE A 155 -13.53 0.57 8.44
N VAL A 156 -14.00 1.00 9.59
CA VAL A 156 -13.56 2.26 10.20
C VAL A 156 -12.06 2.18 10.58
N TYR A 157 -11.65 1.08 11.20
CA TYR A 157 -10.23 0.85 11.55
C TYR A 157 -9.34 0.85 10.31
N GLN A 158 -9.78 0.20 9.22
CA GLN A 158 -9.03 0.20 7.96
C GLN A 158 -8.94 1.60 7.33
N MET A 159 -10.01 2.40 7.41
CA MET A 159 -9.97 3.79 6.93
C MET A 159 -9.00 4.66 7.74
N MET A 160 -8.91 4.46 9.05
CA MET A 160 -7.92 5.14 9.90
C MET A 160 -6.50 4.74 9.50
N GLN A 161 -6.25 3.44 9.32
CA GLN A 161 -4.95 2.89 8.91
C GLN A 161 -4.52 3.41 7.53
N PHE A 162 -5.43 3.55 6.58
CA PHE A 162 -5.13 4.09 5.25
C PHE A 162 -4.54 5.51 5.26
N GLN A 163 -4.73 6.28 6.33
CA GLN A 163 -4.10 7.59 6.48
C GLN A 163 -2.57 7.43 6.60
N GLU A 164 -2.14 6.53 7.46
CA GLU A 164 -0.72 6.22 7.68
C GLU A 164 -0.09 5.60 6.44
N GLU A 165 -0.78 4.64 5.82
CA GLU A 165 -0.33 4.03 4.56
C GLU A 165 -0.10 5.07 3.46
N ARG A 166 -0.94 6.11 3.38
CA ARG A 166 -0.79 7.21 2.41
C ARG A 166 0.41 8.09 2.73
N LEU A 167 0.64 8.43 4.01
CA LEU A 167 1.81 9.18 4.45
C LEU A 167 3.09 8.38 4.22
N TYR A 168 3.10 7.09 4.59
CA TYR A 168 4.19 6.16 4.29
C TYR A 168 4.50 6.12 2.79
N ALA A 169 3.48 5.94 1.94
CA ALA A 169 3.64 5.93 0.49
C ALA A 169 4.23 7.24 -0.04
N ALA A 170 3.85 8.38 0.52
CA ALA A 170 4.39 9.67 0.14
C ALA A 170 5.88 9.80 0.52
N ILE A 171 6.26 9.34 1.72
CA ILE A 171 7.66 9.31 2.19
C ILE A 171 8.49 8.41 1.27
N ALA A 172 8.06 7.18 1.02
CA ALA A 172 8.76 6.24 0.16
C ALA A 172 8.94 6.78 -1.26
N ASN A 173 7.92 7.46 -1.80
CA ASN A 173 7.98 8.03 -3.14
C ASN A 173 8.92 9.22 -3.24
N TYR A 174 8.88 10.19 -2.32
CA TYR A 174 9.78 11.35 -2.42
C TYR A 174 11.25 10.92 -2.20
N THR A 175 11.50 9.99 -1.29
CA THR A 175 12.84 9.43 -1.07
C THR A 175 13.36 8.71 -2.32
N SER A 176 12.48 7.93 -2.98
CA SER A 176 12.82 7.29 -4.26
C SER A 176 13.08 8.30 -5.38
N CYS A 177 12.33 9.39 -5.44
CA CYS A 177 12.56 10.48 -6.41
C CYS A 177 13.91 11.15 -6.17
N GLU A 178 14.22 11.48 -4.94
CA GLU A 178 15.50 12.08 -4.54
C GLU A 178 16.68 11.17 -4.94
N LEU A 179 16.56 9.86 -4.66
CA LEU A 179 17.56 8.88 -5.06
C LEU A 179 17.74 8.82 -6.57
N ALA A 180 16.63 8.75 -7.33
CA ALA A 180 16.67 8.70 -8.80
C ALA A 180 17.30 9.95 -9.41
N ILE A 181 17.01 11.14 -8.88
CA ILE A 181 17.61 12.40 -9.32
C ILE A 181 19.12 12.40 -9.03
N ASN A 182 19.55 12.05 -7.82
CA ASN A 182 20.95 12.03 -7.43
C ASN A 182 21.76 11.03 -8.26
N GLN A 183 21.24 9.82 -8.46
CA GLN A 183 21.87 8.82 -9.35
C GLN A 183 21.96 9.32 -10.80
N THR A 184 20.98 10.07 -11.26
CA THR A 184 20.99 10.66 -12.62
C THR A 184 22.00 11.78 -12.73
N ILE A 185 22.16 12.63 -11.70
CA ILE A 185 23.21 13.65 -11.64
C ILE A 185 24.59 12.98 -11.74
N ASP A 186 24.83 11.92 -10.98
CA ASP A 186 26.12 11.22 -10.99
C ASP A 186 26.40 10.53 -12.32
N TYR A 187 25.39 9.87 -12.89
CA TYR A 187 25.51 9.24 -14.20
C TYR A 187 25.79 10.27 -15.31
N THR A 188 25.04 11.38 -15.36
CA THR A 188 25.19 12.41 -16.40
C THR A 188 26.47 13.23 -16.27
N ARG A 189 27.05 13.31 -15.06
CA ARG A 189 28.37 13.90 -14.80
C ARG A 189 29.49 13.05 -15.40
N GLN A 190 29.36 11.74 -15.36
CA GLN A 190 30.37 10.81 -15.86
C GLN A 190 30.22 10.53 -17.36
N ARG A 191 28.99 10.38 -17.84
CA ARG A 191 28.70 10.07 -19.22
C ARG A 191 28.93 11.28 -20.14
N LYS A 192 29.82 11.13 -21.11
CA LYS A 192 30.15 12.19 -22.09
C LYS A 192 29.45 11.91 -23.44
N THR A 193 29.00 12.98 -24.04
CA THR A 193 28.53 13.04 -25.43
C THR A 193 29.10 14.28 -26.11
N PHE A 194 29.54 14.16 -27.35
CA PHE A 194 30.18 15.25 -28.07
C PHE A 194 31.32 15.93 -27.30
N GLY A 195 32.13 15.13 -26.58
CA GLY A 195 33.31 15.57 -25.86
C GLY A 195 33.11 16.17 -24.46
N LYS A 196 31.85 16.35 -23.98
CA LYS A 196 31.52 16.94 -22.67
C LYS A 196 30.53 16.10 -21.90
N PRO A 197 30.44 16.21 -20.54
CA PRO A 197 29.44 15.58 -19.72
C PRO A 197 28.03 15.91 -20.20
N ILE A 198 27.11 14.96 -20.12
CA ILE A 198 25.67 15.21 -20.43
C ILE A 198 25.12 16.30 -19.50
N LEU A 199 25.56 16.33 -18.23
CA LEU A 199 25.12 17.29 -17.22
C LEU A 199 25.43 18.75 -17.58
N ASP A 200 26.45 19.01 -18.45
CA ASP A 200 26.81 20.38 -18.89
C ASP A 200 25.72 21.01 -19.80
N ASN A 201 24.80 20.22 -20.32
CA ASN A 201 23.70 20.74 -21.10
C ASN A 201 22.64 21.39 -20.19
N GLN A 202 22.29 22.65 -20.48
CA GLN A 202 21.35 23.44 -19.67
C GLN A 202 19.99 22.75 -19.48
N VAL A 203 19.48 22.12 -20.53
CA VAL A 203 18.21 21.37 -20.49
C VAL A 203 18.25 20.23 -19.48
N VAL A 204 19.42 19.64 -19.19
CA VAL A 204 19.60 18.55 -18.24
C VAL A 204 19.64 19.07 -16.81
N HIS A 205 20.61 19.95 -16.50
CA HIS A 205 20.79 20.42 -15.13
C HIS A 205 19.63 21.32 -14.65
N PHE A 206 19.00 22.09 -15.52
CA PHE A 206 17.81 22.85 -15.17
C PHE A 206 16.63 21.92 -14.84
N LYS A 207 16.40 20.87 -15.65
CA LYS A 207 15.34 19.91 -15.38
C LYS A 207 15.56 19.18 -14.05
N LEU A 208 16.76 18.73 -13.76
CA LEU A 208 17.08 18.07 -12.49
C LEU A 208 16.87 19.01 -11.28
N ALA A 209 17.19 20.31 -11.42
CA ALA A 209 16.92 21.32 -10.40
C ALA A 209 15.40 21.55 -10.19
N GLU A 210 14.61 21.62 -11.27
CA GLU A 210 13.16 21.71 -11.18
C GLU A 210 12.56 20.51 -10.45
N LEU A 211 12.98 19.28 -10.82
CA LEU A 211 12.49 18.05 -10.22
C LEU A 211 12.82 17.97 -8.72
N MET A 212 14.03 18.37 -8.33
CA MET A 212 14.44 18.41 -6.92
C MET A 212 13.63 19.45 -6.13
N THR A 213 13.34 20.61 -6.72
CA THR A 213 12.46 21.63 -6.11
C THR A 213 11.05 21.09 -5.84
N GLU A 214 10.48 20.32 -6.77
CA GLU A 214 9.19 19.64 -6.60
C GLU A 214 9.24 18.57 -5.48
N VAL A 215 10.37 17.88 -5.33
CA VAL A 215 10.60 16.91 -4.25
C VAL A 215 10.59 17.61 -2.89
N GLU A 216 11.31 18.75 -2.76
CA GLU A 216 11.34 19.51 -1.50
C GLU A 216 9.95 20.08 -1.13
N ALA A 217 9.20 20.57 -2.11
CA ALA A 217 7.82 21.02 -1.88
C ALA A 217 6.91 19.87 -1.40
N LEU A 218 7.09 18.67 -1.96
CA LEU A 218 6.36 17.47 -1.55
C LEU A 218 6.76 17.01 -0.13
N LYS A 219 8.04 17.08 0.22
CA LYS A 219 8.54 16.79 1.58
C LYS A 219 7.83 17.70 2.59
N ALA A 220 7.82 19.01 2.35
CA ALA A 220 7.17 19.98 3.24
C ALA A 220 5.67 19.68 3.44
N LEU A 221 4.95 19.36 2.34
CA LEU A 221 3.54 18.96 2.39
C LEU A 221 3.33 17.69 3.23
N THR A 222 4.19 16.68 3.03
CA THR A 222 4.10 15.39 3.71
C THR A 222 4.39 15.54 5.20
N TRP A 223 5.44 16.26 5.57
CA TRP A 223 5.80 16.53 6.97
C TRP A 223 4.71 17.28 7.71
N LYS A 224 4.02 18.24 7.08
CA LYS A 224 2.86 18.89 7.65
C LYS A 224 1.73 17.89 7.97
N GLY A 225 1.51 16.90 7.10
CA GLY A 225 0.53 15.85 7.35
C GLY A 225 0.94 14.93 8.50
N ILE A 226 2.23 14.57 8.59
CA ILE A 226 2.80 13.77 9.66
C ILE A 226 2.67 14.49 11.02
N ASP A 227 3.01 15.77 11.07
CA ASP A 227 2.91 16.56 12.29
C ASP A 227 1.48 16.57 12.85
N ILE A 228 0.48 16.77 12.00
CA ILE A 228 -0.93 16.68 12.40
C ILE A 228 -1.26 15.28 12.92
N HIS A 229 -0.79 14.24 12.23
CA HIS A 229 -1.08 12.86 12.58
C HIS A 229 -0.50 12.47 13.95
N VAL A 230 0.78 12.77 14.20
CA VAL A 230 1.44 12.41 15.48
C VAL A 230 0.88 13.19 16.67
N ASN A 231 0.28 14.36 16.42
CA ASN A 231 -0.43 15.14 17.42
C ASN A 231 -1.93 14.76 17.54
N GLY A 232 -2.37 13.65 16.94
CA GLY A 232 -3.73 13.13 17.07
C GLY A 232 -4.80 13.84 16.24
N GLY A 233 -4.39 14.71 15.30
CA GLY A 233 -5.33 15.46 14.44
C GLY A 233 -5.75 14.67 13.19
N ASP A 234 -6.83 15.11 12.52
CA ASP A 234 -7.27 14.54 11.25
C ASP A 234 -6.35 14.98 10.08
N CYS A 235 -5.48 14.09 9.67
CA CYS A 235 -4.57 14.31 8.56
C CYS A 235 -5.14 13.86 7.19
N THR A 236 -6.39 13.38 7.09
CA THR A 236 -6.98 12.74 5.90
C THR A 236 -6.77 13.54 4.63
N LYS A 237 -7.07 14.84 4.68
CA LYS A 237 -6.91 15.74 3.53
C LYS A 237 -5.45 15.81 3.08
N LEU A 238 -4.52 16.07 4.01
CA LEU A 238 -3.10 16.20 3.69
C LEU A 238 -2.46 14.89 3.30
N ALA A 239 -2.80 13.78 3.94
CA ALA A 239 -2.34 12.44 3.57
C ALA A 239 -2.77 12.09 2.12
N SER A 240 -4.02 12.42 1.76
CA SER A 240 -4.51 12.21 0.39
C SER A 240 -3.82 13.11 -0.63
N MET A 241 -3.56 14.39 -0.29
CA MET A 241 -2.81 15.32 -1.14
C MET A 241 -1.35 14.87 -1.31
N SER A 242 -0.69 14.46 -0.23
CA SER A 242 0.70 13.98 -0.26
C SER A 242 0.82 12.72 -1.11
N LYS A 243 -0.08 11.75 -0.94
CA LYS A 243 -0.10 10.52 -1.74
C LYS A 243 -0.31 10.83 -3.23
N LEU A 244 -1.30 11.64 -3.57
CA LEU A 244 -1.57 12.03 -4.97
C LEU A 244 -0.37 12.74 -5.60
N LYS A 245 0.17 13.75 -4.92
CA LYS A 245 1.32 14.54 -5.41
C LYS A 245 2.55 13.66 -5.57
N SER A 246 2.85 12.78 -4.57
CA SER A 246 4.06 11.94 -4.57
C SER A 246 4.05 10.93 -5.71
N THR A 247 2.93 10.29 -5.97
CA THR A 247 2.83 9.25 -7.02
C THR A 247 2.90 9.84 -8.42
N ARG A 248 2.32 11.01 -8.63
CA ARG A 248 2.42 11.74 -9.90
C ARG A 248 3.84 12.28 -10.13
N LEU A 249 4.46 12.79 -9.07
CA LEU A 249 5.85 13.28 -9.15
C LEU A 249 6.82 12.13 -9.42
N ALA A 250 6.66 10.97 -8.77
CA ALA A 250 7.50 9.80 -9.01
C ALA A 250 7.44 9.33 -10.47
N ARG A 251 6.26 9.34 -11.08
CA ARG A 251 6.12 9.04 -12.51
C ARG A 251 6.90 10.03 -13.38
N LYS A 252 6.76 11.34 -13.11
CA LYS A 252 7.47 12.39 -13.84
C LYS A 252 8.99 12.28 -13.66
N VAL A 253 9.46 12.13 -12.42
CA VAL A 253 10.89 12.01 -12.10
C VAL A 253 11.51 10.80 -12.78
N ASN A 254 10.85 9.64 -12.68
CA ASN A 254 11.39 8.40 -13.24
C ASN A 254 11.44 8.45 -14.78
N ASP A 255 10.45 9.06 -15.43
CA ASP A 255 10.41 9.23 -16.89
C ASP A 255 11.52 10.18 -17.37
N GLU A 256 11.60 11.37 -16.78
CA GLU A 256 12.60 12.38 -17.13
C GLU A 256 14.05 11.91 -16.85
N CYS A 257 14.27 11.28 -15.69
CA CYS A 257 15.58 10.74 -15.36
C CYS A 257 15.99 9.61 -16.30
N LEU A 258 15.09 8.68 -16.61
CA LEU A 258 15.35 7.57 -17.53
C LEU A 258 15.80 8.08 -18.90
N GLN A 259 15.21 9.17 -19.40
CA GLN A 259 15.60 9.78 -20.67
C GLN A 259 17.08 10.18 -20.68
N TYR A 260 17.59 10.72 -19.57
CA TYR A 260 19.01 11.14 -19.48
C TYR A 260 20.00 9.99 -19.33
N TRP A 261 19.52 8.79 -18.96
CA TRP A 261 20.33 7.58 -18.98
C TRP A 261 20.50 7.00 -20.40
N GLY A 262 19.69 7.47 -21.39
CA GLY A 262 19.74 6.99 -22.76
C GLY A 262 19.55 5.49 -22.87
N GLY A 263 20.32 4.79 -23.71
CA GLY A 263 20.22 3.33 -23.88
C GLY A 263 20.37 2.54 -22.57
N MET A 264 21.19 3.03 -21.63
CA MET A 264 21.32 2.40 -20.31
C MET A 264 20.03 2.50 -19.48
N GLY A 265 19.24 3.57 -19.66
CA GLY A 265 17.91 3.71 -19.02
C GLY A 265 16.91 2.65 -19.47
N PHE A 266 17.10 2.06 -20.62
CA PHE A 266 16.22 1.00 -21.16
C PHE A 266 16.63 -0.42 -20.73
N MET A 267 17.78 -0.57 -20.08
CA MET A 267 18.28 -1.87 -19.62
C MET A 267 17.66 -2.29 -18.31
N ASP A 268 17.25 -3.55 -18.21
CA ASP A 268 16.50 -4.10 -17.08
C ASP A 268 17.26 -4.06 -15.75
N GLU A 269 18.58 -4.24 -15.80
CA GLU A 269 19.48 -4.22 -14.65
C GLU A 269 19.70 -2.84 -14.02
N THR A 270 19.36 -1.75 -14.72
CA THR A 270 19.64 -0.40 -14.20
C THR A 270 18.61 0.02 -13.13
N PRO A 271 19.03 0.80 -12.13
CA PRO A 271 18.14 1.25 -11.08
C PRO A 271 17.00 2.14 -11.61
N ILE A 272 17.29 2.98 -12.60
CA ILE A 272 16.30 3.90 -13.16
C ILE A 272 15.21 3.15 -13.96
N SER A 273 15.57 2.11 -14.71
CA SER A 273 14.62 1.25 -15.40
C SER A 273 13.68 0.54 -14.41
N ARG A 274 14.21 0.05 -13.29
CA ARG A 274 13.38 -0.53 -12.22
C ARG A 274 12.47 0.52 -11.59
N ALA A 275 13.00 1.69 -11.23
CA ALA A 275 12.22 2.79 -10.63
C ALA A 275 11.05 3.23 -11.53
N TYR A 276 11.26 3.29 -12.86
CA TYR A 276 10.22 3.61 -13.83
C TYR A 276 9.07 2.59 -13.79
N ARG A 277 9.37 1.30 -13.81
CA ARG A 277 8.36 0.22 -13.76
C ARG A 277 7.68 0.13 -12.40
N ASP A 278 8.45 0.17 -11.33
CA ASP A 278 7.99 0.02 -9.95
C ASP A 278 7.12 1.22 -9.53
N GLY A 279 7.53 2.44 -9.87
CA GLY A 279 6.85 3.68 -9.53
C GLY A 279 5.45 3.81 -10.16
N ARG A 280 5.16 3.06 -11.25
CA ARG A 280 3.85 3.12 -11.89
C ARG A 280 2.71 2.64 -10.98
N LEU A 281 2.98 1.71 -10.08
CA LEU A 281 2.00 1.19 -9.13
C LEU A 281 1.45 2.28 -8.20
N GLY A 282 2.24 3.27 -7.84
CA GLY A 282 1.87 4.31 -6.89
C GLY A 282 0.54 5.02 -7.22
N SER A 283 0.29 5.33 -8.47
CA SER A 283 -0.98 5.94 -8.92
C SER A 283 -2.18 4.98 -8.98
N ILE A 284 -1.96 3.69 -8.70
CA ILE A 284 -2.98 2.63 -8.79
C ILE A 284 -3.29 2.05 -7.40
N GLY A 285 -2.26 1.56 -6.69
CA GLY A 285 -2.38 0.90 -5.40
C GLY A 285 -2.45 1.88 -4.23
N GLY A 286 -2.96 1.40 -3.07
CA GLY A 286 -3.09 2.22 -1.86
C GLY A 286 -4.07 3.41 -2.02
N GLY A 287 -5.12 3.23 -2.83
CA GLY A 287 -6.03 4.26 -3.32
C GLY A 287 -5.50 4.92 -4.60
N SER A 288 -6.25 4.78 -5.71
CA SER A 288 -5.88 5.38 -6.99
C SER A 288 -5.86 6.90 -6.94
N ASP A 289 -5.26 7.54 -7.95
CA ASP A 289 -5.27 9.00 -8.09
C ASP A 289 -6.70 9.56 -8.04
N GLU A 290 -7.67 8.86 -8.66
CA GLU A 290 -9.08 9.24 -8.70
C GLU A 290 -9.73 9.16 -7.32
N VAL A 291 -9.40 8.13 -6.54
CA VAL A 291 -9.86 8.01 -5.13
C VAL A 291 -9.30 9.15 -4.29
N MET A 292 -8.02 9.49 -4.47
CA MET A 292 -7.41 10.62 -3.75
C MET A 292 -8.07 11.94 -4.14
N LEU A 293 -8.32 12.18 -5.42
CA LEU A 293 -9.04 13.36 -5.89
C LEU A 293 -10.45 13.43 -5.31
N GLY A 294 -11.19 12.32 -5.28
CA GLY A 294 -12.52 12.25 -4.68
C GLY A 294 -12.51 12.62 -3.19
N ILE A 295 -11.54 12.11 -2.41
CA ILE A 295 -11.40 12.47 -1.00
C ILE A 295 -11.07 13.95 -0.84
N ILE A 296 -10.11 14.47 -1.60
CA ILE A 296 -9.71 15.89 -1.55
C ILE A 296 -10.90 16.77 -1.90
N SER A 297 -11.65 16.44 -2.95
CA SER A 297 -12.84 17.18 -3.39
C SER A 297 -13.92 17.20 -2.31
N LYS A 298 -14.10 16.10 -1.57
CA LYS A 298 -15.02 16.05 -0.42
C LYS A 298 -14.59 17.02 0.70
N TYR A 299 -13.30 17.07 1.00
CA TYR A 299 -12.76 17.97 2.04
C TYR A 299 -12.74 19.45 1.60
N LEU A 300 -12.86 19.73 0.32
CA LEU A 300 -13.00 21.07 -0.25
C LEU A 300 -14.47 21.49 -0.46
N ASP A 301 -15.42 20.57 -0.18
CA ASP A 301 -16.85 20.75 -0.39
C ASP A 301 -17.22 21.17 -1.83
N ILE A 302 -16.58 20.52 -2.82
CA ILE A 302 -16.76 20.80 -4.24
C ILE A 302 -17.36 19.60 -5.02
N LEU A 303 -17.79 18.53 -4.30
CA LEU A 303 -18.49 17.44 -4.97
C LEU A 303 -19.90 17.86 -5.36
N PRO A 304 -20.42 17.38 -6.51
CA PRO A 304 -21.81 17.61 -6.87
C PRO A 304 -22.74 17.12 -5.76
N GLY A 305 -23.73 17.90 -5.40
CA GLY A 305 -24.75 17.52 -4.42
C GLY A 305 -25.41 16.20 -4.82
N LYS A 306 -25.68 15.36 -3.84
CA LYS A 306 -26.59 14.23 -4.06
C LYS A 306 -27.99 14.82 -4.19
N ASN A 307 -28.52 14.94 -5.43
CA ASN A 307 -29.94 15.16 -5.67
C ASN A 307 -30.76 13.98 -5.15
#